data_2df2b925ef2a03b5312b0868a0fd7d6f
#
_entry.id   2df2b925ef2a03b5312b0868a0fd7d6f
#
_cell.length_a   1.000
_cell.length_b   1.000
_cell.length_c   1.000
_cell.angle_alpha   90.00
_cell.angle_beta   90.00
_cell.angle_gamma   90.00
#
_symmetry.space_group_name_H-M   'P 1'
#
loop_
_entity.id
_entity.type
_entity.pdbx_description
1 polymer ?
#
loop_
_entity_poly.entity_id
_entity_poly.type
_entity_poly.pdbx_seq_one_letter_code
_entity_poly.pdbx_strand_id
1 'polypeptide(L)'
;MELDKTVLGNKRKDYLSWDEFFMGIAKLAAGRSKDPNTQVGACIVSEDNRILSIGYNGAPNNFSDDIFPWSREGDDVNTKYMYVCHAESNAINNYLGSRKDLRGARIYVDLFPCNECAKDIVQAGIKEVIYLSDKYNGTAGNIVSKKIFDTCNVKYRKLDDESQRIIKLSIIPDKELEYL
;
A
#
# COMPACT_ATOMS: atom_id res chain seq x y z
N MET A 1 -7.92 -38.70 16.92
CA MET A 1 -8.16 -39.30 15.59
C MET A 1 -7.02 -38.81 14.70
N GLU A 2 -5.97 -39.61 14.49
CA GLU A 2 -4.90 -39.25 13.55
C GLU A 2 -5.44 -39.39 12.12
N LEU A 3 -5.35 -38.31 11.36
CA LEU A 3 -5.72 -38.30 9.96
C LEU A 3 -4.66 -39.11 9.17
N ASP A 4 -5.12 -40.06 8.38
CA ASP A 4 -4.23 -40.86 7.49
C ASP A 4 -3.59 -39.92 6.45
N LYS A 5 -2.27 -39.68 6.59
CA LYS A 5 -1.50 -38.78 5.72
C LYS A 5 -1.48 -39.21 4.25
N THR A 6 -1.79 -40.49 3.95
CA THR A 6 -1.83 -41.00 2.56
C THR A 6 -3.09 -40.47 1.82
N VAL A 7 -4.15 -40.08 2.54
CA VAL A 7 -5.40 -39.60 1.98
C VAL A 7 -5.43 -38.07 1.82
N LEU A 8 -4.50 -37.34 2.49
CA LEU A 8 -4.55 -35.87 2.59
C LEU A 8 -4.03 -35.11 1.35
N GLY A 9 -3.46 -35.80 0.37
CA GLY A 9 -2.87 -35.12 -0.78
C GLY A 9 -1.79 -34.08 -0.37
N ASN A 10 -1.05 -33.56 -1.34
CA ASN A 10 -0.05 -32.51 -1.09
C ASN A 10 -0.66 -31.12 -1.39
N LYS A 11 -0.51 -30.18 -0.46
CA LYS A 11 -0.84 -28.77 -0.75
C LYS A 11 0.06 -28.25 -1.88
N ARG A 12 -0.47 -27.35 -2.72
CA ARG A 12 0.38 -26.67 -3.71
C ARG A 12 1.49 -25.87 -3.01
N LYS A 13 2.66 -25.76 -3.66
CA LYS A 13 3.85 -25.11 -3.07
C LYS A 13 4.07 -23.68 -3.55
N ASP A 14 3.42 -23.30 -4.65
CA ASP A 14 3.60 -22.05 -5.37
C ASP A 14 2.58 -20.94 -4.99
N TYR A 15 1.92 -21.09 -3.85
CA TYR A 15 1.00 -20.06 -3.35
C TYR A 15 1.78 -18.82 -2.87
N LEU A 16 1.10 -17.65 -2.89
CA LEU A 16 1.67 -16.40 -2.40
C LEU A 16 1.81 -16.43 -0.87
N SER A 17 2.90 -15.89 -0.36
CA SER A 17 3.00 -15.53 1.05
C SER A 17 2.02 -14.39 1.39
N TRP A 18 1.73 -14.19 2.66
CA TRP A 18 0.88 -13.07 3.08
C TRP A 18 1.46 -11.71 2.67
N ASP A 19 2.77 -11.54 2.77
CA ASP A 19 3.43 -10.30 2.36
C ASP A 19 3.32 -10.05 0.86
N GLU A 20 3.55 -11.06 0.03
CA GLU A 20 3.37 -10.97 -1.42
C GLU A 20 1.92 -10.67 -1.78
N PHE A 21 0.96 -11.30 -1.11
CA PHE A 21 -0.47 -11.10 -1.37
C PHE A 21 -0.89 -9.67 -1.04
N PHE A 22 -0.59 -9.18 0.16
CA PHE A 22 -1.01 -7.84 0.57
C PHE A 22 -0.26 -6.73 -0.17
N MET A 23 1.01 -6.93 -0.48
CA MET A 23 1.75 -6.01 -1.34
C MET A 23 1.20 -6.03 -2.78
N GLY A 24 0.80 -7.19 -3.27
CA GLY A 24 0.10 -7.34 -4.55
C GLY A 24 -1.21 -6.53 -4.60
N ILE A 25 -1.98 -6.52 -3.51
CA ILE A 25 -3.19 -5.68 -3.38
C ILE A 25 -2.83 -4.18 -3.38
N ALA A 26 -1.79 -3.77 -2.66
CA ALA A 26 -1.31 -2.39 -2.69
C ALA A 26 -0.90 -1.99 -4.11
N LYS A 27 -0.14 -2.84 -4.82
CA LYS A 27 0.25 -2.62 -6.23
C LYS A 27 -0.96 -2.51 -7.16
N LEU A 28 -1.96 -3.36 -6.98
CA LEU A 28 -3.19 -3.29 -7.77
C LEU A 28 -3.94 -1.98 -7.49
N ALA A 29 -4.00 -1.54 -6.23
CA ALA A 29 -4.59 -0.26 -5.87
C ALA A 29 -3.85 0.91 -6.54
N ALA A 30 -2.50 0.88 -6.61
CA ALA A 30 -1.71 1.88 -7.32
C ALA A 30 -2.12 2.04 -8.79
N GLY A 31 -2.57 0.97 -9.43
CA GLY A 31 -3.11 1.00 -10.81
C GLY A 31 -4.36 1.87 -10.99
N ARG A 32 -4.99 2.30 -9.90
CA ARG A 32 -6.10 3.27 -9.94
C ARG A 32 -5.63 4.72 -9.92
N SER A 33 -4.39 4.99 -9.54
CA SER A 33 -3.84 6.35 -9.50
C SER A 33 -3.77 6.94 -10.91
N LYS A 34 -4.25 8.17 -11.06
CA LYS A 34 -4.18 8.95 -12.29
C LYS A 34 -2.94 9.86 -12.35
N ASP A 35 -2.10 9.84 -11.31
CA ASP A 35 -0.85 10.60 -11.27
C ASP A 35 0.09 10.13 -12.41
N PRO A 36 0.44 11.01 -13.36
CA PRO A 36 1.26 10.61 -14.51
C PRO A 36 2.70 10.25 -14.14
N ASN A 37 3.16 10.61 -12.92
CA ASN A 37 4.56 10.49 -12.53
C ASN A 37 4.82 9.37 -11.52
N THR A 38 3.93 9.23 -10.51
CA THR A 38 4.16 8.28 -9.42
C THR A 38 2.83 7.72 -8.95
N GLN A 39 2.60 6.45 -9.21
CA GLN A 39 1.43 5.72 -8.77
C GLN A 39 1.80 4.94 -7.51
N VAL A 40 1.10 5.20 -6.42
CA VAL A 40 1.31 4.55 -5.11
C VAL A 40 0.01 3.95 -4.63
N GLY A 41 0.08 2.75 -4.08
CA GLY A 41 -1.04 2.09 -3.44
C GLY A 41 -0.69 1.68 -2.01
N ALA A 42 -1.71 1.56 -1.19
CA ALA A 42 -1.59 1.10 0.18
C ALA A 42 -2.69 0.08 0.52
N CYS A 43 -2.34 -0.89 1.36
CA CYS A 43 -3.26 -1.90 1.88
C CYS A 43 -3.08 -2.01 3.39
N ILE A 44 -4.13 -1.74 4.16
CA ILE A 44 -4.13 -1.89 5.62
C ILE A 44 -4.71 -3.26 5.97
N VAL A 45 -4.00 -3.98 6.84
CA VAL A 45 -4.29 -5.36 7.20
C VAL A 45 -4.28 -5.53 8.72
N SER A 46 -5.29 -6.19 9.26
CA SER A 46 -5.36 -6.53 10.68
C SER A 46 -4.31 -7.56 11.11
N GLU A 47 -4.11 -7.74 12.39
CA GLU A 47 -3.18 -8.74 12.94
C GLU A 47 -3.53 -10.17 12.49
N ASP A 48 -4.81 -10.47 12.28
CA ASP A 48 -5.34 -11.76 11.83
C ASP A 48 -5.45 -11.89 10.29
N ASN A 49 -4.68 -11.09 9.54
CA ASN A 49 -4.58 -11.13 8.08
C ASN A 49 -5.87 -10.82 7.31
N ARG A 50 -6.70 -9.92 7.83
CA ARG A 50 -7.87 -9.39 7.10
C ARG A 50 -7.55 -8.04 6.49
N ILE A 51 -7.88 -7.84 5.23
CA ILE A 51 -7.80 -6.53 4.60
C ILE A 51 -8.87 -5.63 5.23
N LEU A 52 -8.42 -4.54 5.85
CA LEU A 52 -9.29 -3.54 6.46
C LEU A 52 -9.65 -2.44 5.47
N SER A 53 -8.66 -1.95 4.72
CA SER A 53 -8.84 -0.87 3.77
C SER A 53 -7.73 -0.87 2.72
N ILE A 54 -8.01 -0.21 1.60
CA ILE A 54 -7.04 0.10 0.54
C ILE A 54 -7.11 1.58 0.19
N GLY A 55 -6.00 2.11 -0.32
CA GLY A 55 -5.91 3.48 -0.83
C GLY A 55 -4.93 3.57 -1.98
N TYR A 56 -5.04 4.62 -2.76
CA TYR A 56 -4.08 5.00 -3.79
C TYR A 56 -3.97 6.53 -3.83
N ASN A 57 -2.87 7.06 -4.33
CA ASN A 57 -2.70 8.51 -4.40
C ASN A 57 -3.54 9.12 -5.53
N GLY A 58 -4.12 10.29 -5.25
CA GLY A 58 -5.01 10.95 -6.20
C GLY A 58 -5.52 12.31 -5.74
N ALA A 59 -6.39 12.91 -6.56
CA ALA A 59 -7.09 14.13 -6.22
C ALA A 59 -8.01 13.91 -4.98
N PRO A 60 -8.28 14.96 -4.19
CA PRO A 60 -9.32 14.92 -3.16
C PRO A 60 -10.69 14.55 -3.74
N ASN A 61 -11.55 13.97 -2.92
CA ASN A 61 -12.92 13.64 -3.34
C ASN A 61 -13.63 14.90 -3.88
N ASN A 62 -14.35 14.70 -4.99
CA ASN A 62 -15.07 15.74 -5.71
C ASN A 62 -14.20 16.80 -6.44
N PHE A 63 -12.88 16.67 -6.40
CA PHE A 63 -12.02 17.46 -7.27
C PHE A 63 -11.89 16.70 -8.61
N SER A 64 -12.32 17.32 -9.72
CA SER A 64 -12.22 16.68 -11.04
C SER A 64 -10.76 16.46 -11.44
N ASP A 65 -10.45 15.25 -11.86
CA ASP A 65 -9.11 14.89 -12.34
C ASP A 65 -8.71 15.68 -13.60
N ASP A 66 -9.69 16.19 -14.37
CA ASP A 66 -9.46 16.94 -15.61
C ASP A 66 -8.94 18.35 -15.37
N ILE A 67 -9.20 18.91 -14.19
CA ILE A 67 -8.73 20.25 -13.79
C ILE A 67 -7.71 20.22 -12.64
N PHE A 68 -7.36 19.00 -12.17
CA PHE A 68 -6.38 18.83 -11.11
C PHE A 68 -4.96 19.18 -11.60
N PRO A 69 -4.16 19.94 -10.81
CA PRO A 69 -2.82 20.35 -11.22
C PRO A 69 -1.81 19.20 -11.13
N TRP A 70 -1.78 18.31 -12.11
CA TRP A 70 -0.89 17.13 -12.12
C TRP A 70 0.59 17.47 -12.34
N SER A 71 0.94 18.73 -12.64
CA SER A 71 2.32 19.14 -12.87
C SER A 71 3.19 18.95 -11.63
N ARG A 72 4.48 18.73 -11.86
CA ARG A 72 5.54 18.76 -10.84
C ARG A 72 6.34 20.06 -10.87
N GLU A 73 6.18 20.85 -11.93
CA GLU A 73 6.91 22.09 -12.21
C GLU A 73 5.94 23.26 -12.19
N GLY A 74 6.35 24.34 -11.57
CA GLY A 74 5.57 25.57 -11.37
C GLY A 74 5.62 26.04 -9.93
N ASP A 75 4.83 27.07 -9.65
CA ASP A 75 4.61 27.56 -8.27
C ASP A 75 3.82 26.52 -7.48
N ASP A 76 3.94 26.54 -6.18
CA ASP A 76 3.32 25.57 -5.27
C ASP A 76 1.82 25.40 -5.52
N VAL A 77 1.10 26.52 -5.80
CA VAL A 77 -0.36 26.50 -6.06
C VAL A 77 -0.75 25.89 -7.41
N ASN A 78 0.20 25.69 -8.32
CA ASN A 78 0.00 25.13 -9.66
C ASN A 78 0.61 23.74 -9.83
N THR A 79 1.05 23.12 -8.72
CA THR A 79 1.60 21.77 -8.72
C THR A 79 0.77 20.82 -7.87
N LYS A 80 0.86 19.53 -8.15
CA LYS A 80 0.11 18.50 -7.40
C LYS A 80 0.48 18.42 -5.92
N TYR A 81 1.65 18.90 -5.50
CA TYR A 81 2.21 18.64 -4.18
C TYR A 81 1.38 19.20 -3.02
N MET A 82 0.65 20.30 -3.26
CA MET A 82 -0.23 20.90 -2.25
C MET A 82 -1.63 20.25 -2.20
N TYR A 83 -1.97 19.43 -3.19
CA TYR A 83 -3.34 18.93 -3.37
C TYR A 83 -3.46 17.42 -3.28
N VAL A 84 -2.42 16.68 -3.70
CA VAL A 84 -2.50 15.22 -3.84
C VAL A 84 -2.69 14.54 -2.47
N CYS A 85 -3.72 13.74 -2.36
CA CYS A 85 -3.90 12.83 -1.23
C CYS A 85 -3.02 11.61 -1.43
N HIS A 86 -2.22 11.26 -0.43
CA HIS A 86 -1.33 10.12 -0.50
C HIS A 86 -2.09 8.80 -0.27
N ALA A 87 -1.53 7.71 -0.77
CA ALA A 87 -2.16 6.39 -0.70
C ALA A 87 -2.43 5.93 0.74
N GLU A 88 -1.50 6.21 1.64
CA GLU A 88 -1.58 5.83 3.06
C GLU A 88 -2.71 6.59 3.76
N SER A 89 -2.76 7.93 3.60
CA SER A 89 -3.85 8.75 4.14
C SER A 89 -5.19 8.33 3.57
N ASN A 90 -5.28 8.05 2.26
CA ASN A 90 -6.51 7.55 1.64
C ASN A 90 -6.90 6.17 2.19
N ALA A 91 -5.95 5.25 2.39
CA ALA A 91 -6.26 3.95 2.99
C ALA A 91 -6.82 4.11 4.42
N ILE A 92 -6.25 5.01 5.24
CA ILE A 92 -6.73 5.29 6.60
C ILE A 92 -8.13 5.91 6.56
N ASN A 93 -8.37 6.87 5.67
CA ASN A 93 -9.65 7.59 5.56
C ASN A 93 -10.76 6.76 4.92
N ASN A 94 -10.42 5.82 4.02
CA ASN A 94 -11.37 4.91 3.39
C ASN A 94 -11.87 3.82 4.36
N TYR A 95 -11.23 3.65 5.52
CA TYR A 95 -11.70 2.68 6.49
C TYR A 95 -12.96 3.18 7.20
N LEU A 96 -14.08 2.49 6.99
CA LEU A 96 -15.39 2.86 7.52
C LEU A 96 -15.76 2.17 8.85
N GLY A 97 -14.90 1.28 9.34
CA GLY A 97 -15.09 0.61 10.61
C GLY A 97 -14.64 1.45 11.81
N SER A 98 -14.48 0.80 12.95
CA SER A 98 -13.99 1.46 14.15
C SER A 98 -12.49 1.79 14.02
N ARG A 99 -12.09 3.00 14.37
CA ARG A 99 -10.65 3.35 14.45
C ARG A 99 -9.86 2.45 15.41
N LYS A 100 -10.53 1.75 16.32
CA LYS A 100 -9.89 0.77 17.20
C LYS A 100 -9.33 -0.43 16.41
N ASP A 101 -9.94 -0.77 15.28
CA ASP A 101 -9.54 -1.91 14.45
C ASP A 101 -8.23 -1.65 13.70
N LEU A 102 -7.85 -0.36 13.51
CA LEU A 102 -6.57 0.02 12.93
C LEU A 102 -5.40 -0.13 13.93
N ARG A 103 -5.69 -0.23 15.22
CA ARG A 103 -4.65 -0.39 16.24
C ARG A 103 -4.02 -1.78 16.13
N GLY A 104 -2.70 -1.81 16.08
CA GLY A 104 -1.96 -3.05 15.87
C GLY A 104 -1.87 -3.49 14.41
N ALA A 105 -2.66 -2.91 13.50
CA ALA A 105 -2.64 -3.24 12.09
C ALA A 105 -1.28 -3.00 11.44
N ARG A 106 -1.10 -3.59 10.26
CA ARG A 106 0.04 -3.40 9.36
C ARG A 106 -0.43 -2.64 8.11
N ILE A 107 0.45 -1.82 7.55
CA ILE A 107 0.22 -1.17 6.25
C ILE A 107 1.29 -1.61 5.26
N TYR A 108 0.85 -2.08 4.10
CA TYR A 108 1.70 -2.39 2.94
C TYR A 108 1.59 -1.22 1.97
N VAL A 109 2.73 -0.73 1.49
CA VAL A 109 2.79 0.45 0.60
C VAL A 109 3.96 0.32 -0.39
N ASP A 110 3.76 0.77 -1.62
CA ASP A 110 4.80 0.70 -2.66
C ASP A 110 6.04 1.52 -2.32
N LEU A 111 5.82 2.68 -1.71
CA LEU A 111 6.84 3.68 -1.45
C LEU A 111 6.88 3.99 0.04
N PHE A 112 8.09 4.07 0.60
CA PHE A 112 8.26 4.42 2.01
C PHE A 112 7.51 5.71 2.36
N PRO A 113 6.69 5.74 3.44
CA PRO A 113 5.85 6.88 3.79
C PRO A 113 6.62 8.17 4.03
N CYS A 114 6.10 9.28 3.56
CA CYS A 114 6.62 10.60 3.89
C CYS A 114 6.31 10.98 5.35
N ASN A 115 6.87 12.09 5.83
CA ASN A 115 6.65 12.55 7.21
C ASN A 115 5.19 12.84 7.55
N GLU A 116 4.38 13.31 6.59
CA GLU A 116 2.94 13.54 6.81
C GLU A 116 2.21 12.20 7.00
N CYS A 117 2.41 11.25 6.09
CA CYS A 117 1.83 9.92 6.21
C CYS A 117 2.30 9.18 7.46
N ALA A 118 3.56 9.38 7.88
CA ALA A 118 4.06 8.79 9.12
C ALA A 118 3.27 9.26 10.35
N LYS A 119 2.88 10.54 10.40
CA LYS A 119 2.01 11.07 11.46
C LYS A 119 0.63 10.41 11.44
N ASP A 120 0.01 10.29 10.26
CA ASP A 120 -1.30 9.65 10.10
C ASP A 120 -1.28 8.18 10.54
N ILE A 121 -0.25 7.44 10.13
CA ILE A 121 -0.03 6.03 10.48
C ILE A 121 0.07 5.85 12.00
N VAL A 122 0.89 6.69 12.67
CA VAL A 122 1.03 6.68 14.13
C VAL A 122 -0.29 7.01 14.82
N GLN A 123 -1.00 8.06 14.36
CA GLN A 123 -2.28 8.48 14.94
C GLN A 123 -3.39 7.46 14.73
N ALA A 124 -3.35 6.68 13.63
CA ALA A 124 -4.24 5.56 13.42
C ALA A 124 -3.96 4.36 14.33
N GLY A 125 -2.77 4.31 14.95
CA GLY A 125 -2.35 3.21 15.82
C GLY A 125 -1.79 2.00 15.07
N ILE A 126 -1.50 2.14 13.78
CA ILE A 126 -0.82 1.13 12.96
C ILE A 126 0.56 0.88 13.53
N LYS A 127 1.00 -0.37 13.58
CA LYS A 127 2.23 -0.79 14.28
C LYS A 127 3.35 -1.29 13.37
N GLU A 128 3.05 -1.56 12.12
CA GLU A 128 4.07 -2.00 11.17
C GLU A 128 3.83 -1.43 9.76
N VAL A 129 4.91 -0.99 9.13
CA VAL A 129 4.95 -0.53 7.73
C VAL A 129 5.81 -1.49 6.93
N ILE A 130 5.24 -2.09 5.88
CA ILE A 130 5.97 -2.93 4.93
C ILE A 130 6.00 -2.18 3.58
N TYR A 131 7.19 -1.95 3.03
CA TYR A 131 7.35 -1.16 1.83
C TYR A 131 8.23 -1.84 0.77
N LEU A 132 8.05 -1.47 -0.51
CA LEU A 132 8.88 -1.97 -1.61
C LEU A 132 10.08 -1.09 -1.89
N SER A 133 9.88 0.22 -1.95
CA SER A 133 10.90 1.18 -2.37
C SER A 133 11.11 2.28 -1.34
N ASP A 134 12.36 2.62 -1.11
CA ASP A 134 12.78 3.78 -0.31
C ASP A 134 13.60 4.75 -1.19
N LYS A 135 13.07 5.07 -2.38
CA LYS A 135 13.77 5.91 -3.37
C LYS A 135 14.10 7.32 -2.88
N TYR A 136 13.42 7.79 -1.83
CA TYR A 136 13.66 9.09 -1.20
C TYR A 136 14.52 9.00 0.06
N ASN A 137 15.20 7.86 0.26
CA ASN A 137 16.09 7.68 1.41
C ASN A 137 17.10 8.83 1.52
N GLY A 138 17.29 9.34 2.74
CA GLY A 138 18.20 10.44 3.04
C GLY A 138 17.65 11.85 2.81
N THR A 139 16.44 12.01 2.23
CA THR A 139 15.77 13.32 2.21
C THR A 139 15.29 13.71 3.60
N ALA A 140 15.11 15.01 3.85
CA ALA A 140 14.62 15.51 5.14
C ALA A 140 13.28 14.85 5.55
N GLY A 141 12.33 14.74 4.63
CA GLY A 141 11.05 14.09 4.89
C GLY A 141 11.18 12.61 5.26
N ASN A 142 12.07 11.86 4.59
CA ASN A 142 12.33 10.45 4.89
C ASN A 142 13.00 10.28 6.28
N ILE A 143 14.01 11.11 6.58
CA ILE A 143 14.69 11.09 7.88
C ILE A 143 13.69 11.37 9.01
N VAL A 144 12.83 12.39 8.85
CA VAL A 144 11.80 12.73 9.84
C VAL A 144 10.79 11.60 9.99
N SER A 145 10.34 10.99 8.88
CA SER A 145 9.43 9.85 8.90
C SER A 145 10.01 8.68 9.73
N LYS A 146 11.25 8.28 9.47
CA LYS A 146 11.94 7.24 10.25
C LYS A 146 12.04 7.60 11.73
N LYS A 147 12.41 8.84 12.05
CA LYS A 147 12.46 9.32 13.43
C LYS A 147 11.10 9.26 14.15
N ILE A 148 10.02 9.59 13.43
CA ILE A 148 8.64 9.46 13.96
C ILE A 148 8.35 7.99 14.29
N PHE A 149 8.60 7.07 13.34
CA PHE A 149 8.35 5.64 13.54
C PHE A 149 9.17 5.06 14.69
N ASP A 150 10.47 5.35 14.75
CA ASP A 150 11.38 4.87 15.80
C ASP A 150 10.91 5.37 17.18
N THR A 151 10.57 6.67 17.29
CA THR A 151 10.14 7.27 18.55
C THR A 151 8.78 6.75 19.02
N CYS A 152 7.89 6.44 18.08
CA CYS A 152 6.53 5.94 18.36
C CYS A 152 6.41 4.41 18.37
N ASN A 153 7.53 3.69 18.27
CA ASN A 153 7.59 2.23 18.23
C ASN A 153 6.73 1.62 17.13
N VAL A 154 6.74 2.23 15.93
CA VAL A 154 6.19 1.66 14.71
C VAL A 154 7.30 0.95 13.96
N LYS A 155 7.17 -0.36 13.76
CA LYS A 155 8.15 -1.14 13.01
C LYS A 155 8.03 -0.79 11.52
N TYR A 156 9.16 -0.80 10.81
CA TYR A 156 9.14 -0.70 9.35
C TYR A 156 10.21 -1.62 8.75
N ARG A 157 9.86 -2.23 7.64
CA ARG A 157 10.79 -3.10 6.90
C ARG A 157 10.51 -3.05 5.40
N LYS A 158 11.58 -3.17 4.63
CA LYS A 158 11.47 -3.41 3.20
C LYS A 158 10.97 -4.85 2.98
N LEU A 159 10.08 -5.05 2.01
CA LEU A 159 9.74 -6.39 1.55
C LEU A 159 11.01 -7.01 0.94
N ASP A 160 11.34 -8.22 1.39
CA ASP A 160 12.54 -8.92 0.97
C ASP A 160 12.54 -9.15 -0.54
N ASP A 161 13.70 -8.92 -1.18
CA ASP A 161 13.84 -9.11 -2.62
C ASP A 161 13.63 -10.58 -3.05
N GLU A 162 13.94 -11.55 -2.17
CA GLU A 162 13.66 -12.96 -2.41
C GLU A 162 12.15 -13.30 -2.39
N SER A 163 11.35 -12.48 -1.70
CA SER A 163 9.89 -12.60 -1.65
C SER A 163 9.18 -11.89 -2.80
N GLN A 164 9.91 -11.16 -3.65
CA GLN A 164 9.31 -10.40 -4.74
C GLN A 164 9.13 -11.28 -5.97
N ARG A 165 7.87 -11.56 -6.30
CA ARG A 165 7.50 -12.27 -7.54
C ARG A 165 6.84 -11.33 -8.54
N ILE A 166 7.10 -11.56 -9.82
CA ILE A 166 6.33 -10.95 -10.89
C ILE A 166 5.04 -11.74 -11.05
N ILE A 167 3.90 -11.11 -10.73
CA ILE A 167 2.58 -11.68 -10.90
C ILE A 167 1.94 -10.98 -12.09
N LYS A 168 1.55 -11.75 -13.09
CA LYS A 168 0.70 -11.25 -14.18
C LYS A 168 -0.75 -11.55 -13.82
N LEU A 169 -1.58 -10.50 -13.75
CA LEU A 169 -3.01 -10.61 -13.51
C LEU A 169 -3.73 -10.36 -14.83
N SER A 170 -4.44 -11.38 -15.33
CA SER A 170 -5.41 -11.21 -16.43
C SER A 170 -6.80 -11.04 -15.84
N ILE A 171 -7.52 -10.02 -16.28
CA ILE A 171 -8.92 -9.77 -15.92
C ILE A 171 -9.85 -10.38 -17.00
N ILE A 172 -9.29 -10.82 -18.11
CA ILE A 172 -10.01 -11.49 -19.20
C ILE A 172 -9.98 -13.01 -18.92
N PRO A 173 -11.11 -13.71 -19.02
CA PRO A 173 -11.14 -15.17 -18.90
C PRO A 173 -10.18 -15.85 -19.88
N ASP A 174 -9.47 -16.88 -19.46
CA ASP A 174 -8.44 -17.56 -20.25
C ASP A 174 -8.97 -18.05 -21.64
N LYS A 175 -10.27 -18.37 -21.71
CA LYS A 175 -10.91 -18.79 -22.98
C LYS A 175 -10.99 -17.71 -24.05
N GLU A 176 -10.90 -16.43 -23.66
CA GLU A 176 -10.91 -15.29 -24.59
C GLU A 176 -9.50 -14.93 -25.09
N LEU A 177 -8.47 -15.40 -24.40
CA LEU A 177 -7.07 -15.18 -24.78
C LEU A 177 -6.61 -16.10 -25.92
N GLU A 178 -7.32 -17.20 -26.18
CA GLU A 178 -7.01 -18.12 -27.27
C GLU A 178 -7.33 -17.56 -28.66
N TYR A 179 -8.02 -16.41 -28.73
CA TYR A 179 -8.47 -15.77 -29.99
C TYR A 179 -7.84 -14.39 -30.23
N LEU A 180 -6.90 -13.95 -29.41
CA LEU A 180 -6.15 -12.70 -29.55
C LEU A 180 -4.67 -12.98 -29.91
#